data_1d14f7b1e47b3b8e33bb9400fe18503e
#
_entry.id   1d14f7b1e47b3b8e33bb9400fe18503e
#
_cell.length_a   1.000
_cell.length_b   1.000
_cell.length_c   1.000
_cell.angle_alpha   90.00
_cell.angle_beta   90.00
_cell.angle_gamma   90.00
#
_symmetry.space_group_name_H-M   'P 1'
#
loop_
_entity.id
_entity.type
_entity.pdbx_description
1 polymer ?
#
loop_
_entity_poly.entity_id
_entity_poly.type
_entity_poly.pdbx_seq_one_letter_code
_entity_poly.pdbx_strand_id
1 'polypeptide(L)'
;MSDIVIVSAARTAVGSFNGVFGNTPAHILGAAAMKAAIERASLSPEDIDEAILGQVLTAAQGQNPARQAARAAGIPDSKTAFGINQVCGSGLRAVALAAQQILSGESNIVIAGGQESMSLSTHAAYLRGGVKMGDVSFIDTMIRDGLWDAFNGYHMGITAENVAKHWQITRDAQDALALASQTKAAAAQAAGKFKDEITAVTLTTRKGDVVVDQDEYIKPGTNAEGLAKLRPAFTKEGTVTAGNASGINDGGVALVVMSAAEAARRGLTPLARIASFATAGVDPALMGSGPIPSSQKALARAGWKVDDLDLIEANEAFAAQACAVNQELGLDPAKVNVNGGAIAIGHPIGASGARILTTLLFEMGRRDAKKGLATLCIGGGMGVAMCVER
;
A
#
# COMPACT_ATOMS: atom_id res chain seq x y z
N MET A 1 -17.74 12.56 19.28
CA MET A 1 -16.42 11.89 19.19
C MET A 1 -15.46 12.89 18.59
N SER A 2 -14.22 12.96 19.06
CA SER A 2 -13.22 13.89 18.52
C SER A 2 -12.90 13.49 17.07
N ASP A 3 -12.85 14.48 16.17
CA ASP A 3 -12.40 14.24 14.80
C ASP A 3 -10.92 13.85 14.80
N ILE A 4 -10.58 12.82 14.02
CA ILE A 4 -9.21 12.37 13.83
C ILE A 4 -8.70 12.88 12.49
N VAL A 5 -7.50 13.45 12.50
CA VAL A 5 -6.89 14.10 11.34
C VAL A 5 -5.52 13.52 11.03
N ILE A 6 -5.16 13.58 9.76
CA ILE A 6 -3.83 13.30 9.26
C ILE A 6 -3.16 14.65 8.99
N VAL A 7 -2.05 14.92 9.67
CA VAL A 7 -1.37 16.23 9.56
C VAL A 7 -0.17 16.18 8.63
N SER A 8 0.37 15.00 8.38
CA SER A 8 1.53 14.82 7.52
C SER A 8 1.56 13.41 6.93
N ALA A 9 2.22 13.29 5.79
CA ALA A 9 2.49 12.02 5.13
C ALA A 9 3.82 12.08 4.37
N ALA A 10 4.50 10.94 4.30
CA ALA A 10 5.69 10.76 3.46
C ALA A 10 5.83 9.31 3.05
N ARG A 11 6.43 9.07 1.88
CA ARG A 11 6.80 7.73 1.41
C ARG A 11 8.19 7.74 0.80
N THR A 12 8.84 6.61 0.77
CA THR A 12 9.99 6.41 -0.11
C THR A 12 9.53 6.29 -1.56
N ALA A 13 10.45 6.37 -2.50
CA ALA A 13 10.22 5.80 -3.82
C ALA A 13 9.87 4.31 -3.69
N VAL A 14 9.18 3.77 -4.69
CA VAL A 14 8.91 2.33 -4.81
C VAL A 14 10.00 1.69 -5.67
N GLY A 15 10.75 0.77 -5.08
CA GLY A 15 11.80 -0.01 -5.76
C GLY A 15 11.23 -1.22 -6.49
N SER A 16 11.88 -1.60 -7.58
CA SER A 16 11.61 -2.85 -8.29
C SER A 16 12.17 -4.05 -7.53
N PHE A 17 11.67 -5.23 -7.82
CA PHE A 17 12.19 -6.48 -7.27
C PHE A 17 13.69 -6.65 -7.62
N ASN A 18 14.52 -6.82 -6.59
CA ASN A 18 15.98 -6.83 -6.70
C ASN A 18 16.57 -5.57 -7.38
N GLY A 19 15.80 -4.47 -7.37
CA GLY A 19 16.19 -3.17 -7.92
C GLY A 19 16.97 -2.32 -6.91
N VAL A 20 16.72 -1.02 -6.96
CA VAL A 20 17.48 -0.03 -6.19
C VAL A 20 17.46 -0.28 -4.67
N PHE A 21 16.37 -0.81 -4.13
CA PHE A 21 16.23 -1.19 -2.70
C PHE A 21 16.48 -2.67 -2.43
N GLY A 22 16.95 -3.45 -3.39
CA GLY A 22 17.09 -4.90 -3.30
C GLY A 22 17.91 -5.42 -2.11
N ASN A 23 18.77 -4.59 -1.52
CA ASN A 23 19.54 -4.92 -0.31
C ASN A 23 19.18 -4.03 0.89
N THR A 24 18.05 -3.31 0.84
CA THR A 24 17.64 -2.39 1.90
C THR A 24 16.55 -3.04 2.75
N PRO A 25 16.80 -3.27 4.06
CA PRO A 25 15.79 -3.81 4.96
C PRO A 25 14.54 -2.93 5.04
N ALA A 26 13.36 -3.54 5.16
CA ALA A 26 12.08 -2.85 5.22
C ALA A 26 12.05 -1.75 6.30
N HIS A 27 12.61 -2.03 7.49
CA HIS A 27 12.62 -1.06 8.59
C HIS A 27 13.44 0.21 8.31
N ILE A 28 14.42 0.17 7.40
CA ILE A 28 15.16 1.35 6.96
C ILE A 28 14.28 2.23 6.08
N LEU A 29 13.51 1.62 5.17
CA LEU A 29 12.55 2.34 4.33
C LEU A 29 11.42 2.94 5.17
N GLY A 30 10.90 2.18 6.13
CA GLY A 30 9.92 2.68 7.11
C GLY A 30 10.45 3.84 7.94
N ALA A 31 11.68 3.75 8.43
CA ALA A 31 12.33 4.81 9.19
C ALA A 31 12.54 6.09 8.38
N ALA A 32 12.93 5.99 7.11
CA ALA A 32 13.07 7.15 6.22
C ALA A 32 11.74 7.87 6.04
N ALA A 33 10.65 7.12 5.79
CA ALA A 33 9.31 7.68 5.68
C ALA A 33 8.83 8.32 7.01
N MET A 34 9.10 7.67 8.16
CA MET A 34 8.76 8.21 9.48
C MET A 34 9.47 9.53 9.76
N LYS A 35 10.80 9.59 9.56
CA LYS A 35 11.57 10.83 9.73
C LYS A 35 10.97 11.97 8.94
N ALA A 36 10.75 11.75 7.66
CA ALA A 36 10.19 12.77 6.78
C ALA A 36 8.76 13.19 7.19
N ALA A 37 7.92 12.25 7.61
CA ALA A 37 6.56 12.57 8.07
C ALA A 37 6.58 13.41 9.36
N ILE A 38 7.46 13.11 10.32
CA ILE A 38 7.66 13.87 11.57
C ILE A 38 8.16 15.28 11.23
N GLU A 39 9.19 15.40 10.41
CA GLU A 39 9.76 16.69 9.99
C GLU A 39 8.73 17.56 9.26
N ARG A 40 7.97 17.00 8.32
CA ARG A 40 6.92 17.70 7.58
C ARG A 40 5.78 18.19 8.48
N ALA A 41 5.52 17.48 9.58
CA ALA A 41 4.57 17.90 10.62
C ALA A 41 5.15 18.97 11.57
N SER A 42 6.42 19.37 11.40
CA SER A 42 7.12 20.23 12.35
C SER A 42 7.07 19.71 13.80
N LEU A 43 7.13 18.39 13.94
CA LEU A 43 7.17 17.68 15.22
C LEU A 43 8.59 17.16 15.50
N SER A 44 8.84 16.86 16.77
CA SER A 44 10.02 16.10 17.17
C SER A 44 9.66 14.61 17.34
N PRO A 45 10.64 13.68 17.25
CA PRO A 45 10.40 12.27 17.52
C PRO A 45 9.83 11.97 18.91
N GLU A 46 10.11 12.83 19.90
CA GLU A 46 9.60 12.76 21.27
C GLU A 46 8.09 13.00 21.36
N ASP A 47 7.51 13.73 20.39
CA ASP A 47 6.08 14.01 20.34
C ASP A 47 5.25 12.78 19.97
N ILE A 48 5.86 11.77 19.33
CA ILE A 48 5.18 10.56 18.89
C ILE A 48 4.97 9.63 20.10
N ASP A 49 3.73 9.23 20.36
CA ASP A 49 3.42 8.30 21.46
C ASP A 49 3.58 6.84 21.04
N GLU A 50 3.19 6.52 19.81
CA GLU A 50 3.22 5.16 19.31
C GLU A 50 3.46 5.09 17.79
N ALA A 51 4.09 4.00 17.34
CA ALA A 51 4.27 3.71 15.93
C ALA A 51 3.55 2.40 15.54
N ILE A 52 2.72 2.44 14.48
CA ILE A 52 1.99 1.28 13.97
C ILE A 52 2.32 1.07 12.51
N LEU A 53 3.04 0.01 12.16
CA LEU A 53 3.42 -0.27 10.77
C LEU A 53 2.87 -1.60 10.26
N GLY A 54 2.29 -1.56 9.07
CA GLY A 54 1.99 -2.73 8.28
C GLY A 54 3.25 -3.36 7.71
N GLN A 55 3.40 -4.68 7.84
CA GLN A 55 4.42 -5.46 7.15
C GLN A 55 3.99 -6.92 7.09
N VAL A 56 4.19 -7.57 5.95
CA VAL A 56 3.77 -8.94 5.70
C VAL A 56 4.94 -9.92 5.85
N LEU A 57 6.05 -9.62 5.20
CA LEU A 57 7.21 -10.50 5.09
C LEU A 57 8.22 -10.15 6.19
N THR A 58 8.07 -10.78 7.36
CA THR A 58 8.86 -10.48 8.55
C THR A 58 9.87 -11.56 8.94
N ALA A 59 9.92 -12.68 8.20
CA ALA A 59 10.80 -13.78 8.51
C ALA A 59 12.28 -13.35 8.49
N ALA A 60 13.03 -13.69 9.56
CA ALA A 60 14.44 -13.37 9.74
C ALA A 60 14.81 -11.87 9.77
N GLN A 61 13.83 -10.96 9.94
CA GLN A 61 14.09 -9.53 10.02
C GLN A 61 14.32 -9.00 11.46
N GLY A 62 14.45 -9.90 12.43
CA GLY A 62 14.61 -9.56 13.83
C GLY A 62 13.28 -9.32 14.55
N GLN A 63 13.38 -8.95 15.82
CA GLN A 63 12.20 -8.70 16.64
C GLN A 63 11.53 -7.39 16.23
N ASN A 64 10.21 -7.44 16.02
CA ASN A 64 9.37 -6.27 15.84
C ASN A 64 9.96 -5.23 14.85
N PRO A 65 9.90 -5.46 13.53
CA PRO A 65 10.46 -4.53 12.54
C PRO A 65 9.87 -3.11 12.61
N ALA A 66 8.63 -2.95 13.08
CA ALA A 66 8.05 -1.64 13.33
C ALA A 66 8.79 -0.88 14.45
N ARG A 67 9.19 -1.59 15.51
CA ARG A 67 10.01 -1.01 16.58
C ARG A 67 11.41 -0.64 16.10
N GLN A 68 12.00 -1.46 15.23
CA GLN A 68 13.29 -1.16 14.61
C GLN A 68 13.22 0.12 13.77
N ALA A 69 12.16 0.27 12.97
CA ALA A 69 11.91 1.47 12.18
C ALA A 69 11.71 2.72 13.06
N ALA A 70 10.90 2.62 14.12
CA ALA A 70 10.64 3.71 15.05
C ALA A 70 11.94 4.21 15.72
N ARG A 71 12.78 3.31 16.23
CA ARG A 71 14.09 3.67 16.80
C ARG A 71 15.03 4.28 15.77
N ALA A 72 15.10 3.71 14.56
CA ALA A 72 15.91 4.26 13.48
C ALA A 72 15.40 5.63 13.01
N ALA A 73 14.10 5.92 13.19
CA ALA A 73 13.53 7.25 12.97
C ALA A 73 13.82 8.25 14.09
N GLY A 74 14.41 7.83 15.20
CA GLY A 74 14.74 8.67 16.35
C GLY A 74 13.67 8.73 17.43
N ILE A 75 12.59 7.95 17.32
CA ILE A 75 11.54 7.87 18.34
C ILE A 75 12.14 7.23 19.60
N PRO A 76 11.98 7.86 20.78
CA PRO A 76 12.62 7.43 22.03
C PRO A 76 12.23 6.02 22.48
N ASP A 77 13.11 5.37 23.25
CA ASP A 77 12.86 4.03 23.79
C ASP A 77 11.68 3.95 24.76
N SER A 78 11.29 5.06 25.36
CA SER A 78 10.11 5.17 26.22
C SER A 78 8.77 5.07 25.48
N LYS A 79 8.77 5.22 24.15
CA LYS A 79 7.58 5.12 23.29
C LYS A 79 7.41 3.71 22.78
N THR A 80 6.19 3.33 22.38
CA THR A 80 5.90 1.97 21.94
C THR A 80 5.78 1.85 20.41
N ALA A 81 5.88 0.64 19.91
CA ALA A 81 5.64 0.33 18.50
C ALA A 81 5.20 -1.11 18.32
N PHE A 82 4.31 -1.35 17.36
CA PHE A 82 3.96 -2.70 16.93
C PHE A 82 3.71 -2.79 15.43
N GLY A 83 3.93 -4.00 14.90
CA GLY A 83 3.63 -4.34 13.51
C GLY A 83 2.29 -5.06 13.38
N ILE A 84 1.62 -4.86 12.24
CA ILE A 84 0.42 -5.61 11.89
C ILE A 84 0.56 -6.29 10.54
N ASN A 85 -0.11 -7.41 10.39
CA ASN A 85 -0.24 -8.13 9.14
C ASN A 85 -1.73 -8.37 8.82
N GLN A 86 -2.24 -7.64 7.86
CA GLN A 86 -3.49 -7.89 7.16
C GLN A 86 -3.19 -7.94 5.65
N VAL A 87 -2.12 -8.63 5.28
CA VAL A 87 -1.60 -8.73 3.91
C VAL A 87 -1.55 -7.35 3.24
N CYS A 88 -2.08 -7.17 2.03
CA CYS A 88 -2.06 -5.90 1.29
C CYS A 88 -2.73 -4.74 2.04
N GLY A 89 -3.69 -5.03 2.93
CA GLY A 89 -4.42 -4.04 3.72
C GLY A 89 -3.66 -3.43 4.89
N SER A 90 -2.51 -4.02 5.26
CA SER A 90 -1.79 -3.69 6.51
C SER A 90 -1.54 -2.20 6.68
N GLY A 91 -1.03 -1.50 5.67
CA GLY A 91 -0.70 -0.08 5.77
C GLY A 91 -1.93 0.82 6.02
N LEU A 92 -3.03 0.59 5.32
CA LEU A 92 -4.27 1.36 5.54
C LEU A 92 -4.93 0.99 6.87
N ARG A 93 -4.85 -0.29 7.26
CA ARG A 93 -5.32 -0.76 8.55
C ARG A 93 -4.52 -0.16 9.72
N ALA A 94 -3.22 0.04 9.57
CA ALA A 94 -2.38 0.71 10.56
C ALA A 94 -2.89 2.14 10.85
N VAL A 95 -3.26 2.89 9.80
CA VAL A 95 -3.85 4.24 9.96
C VAL A 95 -5.21 4.18 10.67
N ALA A 96 -6.04 3.18 10.35
CA ALA A 96 -7.31 2.98 11.04
C ALA A 96 -7.12 2.62 12.53
N LEU A 97 -6.10 1.82 12.87
CA LEU A 97 -5.74 1.50 14.25
C LEU A 97 -5.21 2.73 14.98
N ALA A 98 -4.40 3.57 14.33
CA ALA A 98 -3.94 4.84 14.91
C ALA A 98 -5.12 5.72 15.33
N ALA A 99 -6.13 5.85 14.46
CA ALA A 99 -7.36 6.56 14.80
C ALA A 99 -8.08 5.95 16.02
N GLN A 100 -8.11 4.62 16.13
CA GLN A 100 -8.71 3.91 17.26
C GLN A 100 -7.93 4.12 18.57
N GLN A 101 -6.59 4.11 18.55
CA GLN A 101 -5.74 4.40 19.71
C GLN A 101 -5.95 5.82 20.25
N ILE A 102 -6.08 6.79 19.34
CA ILE A 102 -6.36 8.18 19.73
C ILE A 102 -7.77 8.32 20.30
N LEU A 103 -8.77 7.67 19.69
CA LEU A 103 -10.16 7.70 20.17
C LEU A 103 -10.33 7.02 21.52
N SER A 104 -9.53 6.00 21.84
CA SER A 104 -9.52 5.32 23.14
C SER A 104 -8.82 6.12 24.23
N GLY A 105 -8.05 7.16 23.88
CA GLY A 105 -7.23 7.93 24.79
C GLY A 105 -5.89 7.28 25.18
N GLU A 106 -5.51 6.18 24.52
CA GLU A 106 -4.23 5.50 24.77
C GLU A 106 -3.04 6.32 24.24
N SER A 107 -3.22 7.00 23.11
CA SER A 107 -2.20 7.83 22.45
C SER A 107 -2.81 9.15 22.00
N ASN A 108 -2.00 10.22 21.95
CA ASN A 108 -2.40 11.51 21.38
C ASN A 108 -1.92 11.70 19.96
N ILE A 109 -0.68 11.25 19.67
CA ILE A 109 -0.04 11.36 18.35
C ILE A 109 0.54 10.02 17.97
N VAL A 110 0.04 9.44 16.88
CA VAL A 110 0.47 8.14 16.37
C VAL A 110 1.07 8.31 14.99
N ILE A 111 2.24 7.70 14.77
CA ILE A 111 2.77 7.55 13.42
C ILE A 111 2.39 6.17 12.89
N ALA A 112 1.67 6.14 11.77
CA ALA A 112 1.13 4.92 11.20
C ALA A 112 1.44 4.81 9.71
N GLY A 113 1.56 3.59 9.21
CA GLY A 113 1.85 3.38 7.80
C GLY A 113 2.20 1.94 7.48
N GLY A 114 3.21 1.74 6.64
CA GLY A 114 3.67 0.40 6.31
C GLY A 114 5.05 0.42 5.67
N GLN A 115 5.69 -0.73 5.70
CA GLN A 115 6.99 -0.98 5.12
C GLN A 115 7.01 -2.38 4.54
N GLU A 116 7.77 -2.59 3.47
CA GLU A 116 7.98 -3.91 2.90
C GLU A 116 9.30 -3.96 2.15
N SER A 117 9.99 -5.06 2.24
CA SER A 117 11.07 -5.44 1.34
C SER A 117 10.78 -6.84 0.83
N MET A 118 10.15 -6.91 -0.34
CA MET A 118 9.86 -8.20 -0.97
C MET A 118 11.14 -8.80 -1.54
N SER A 119 12.12 -7.97 -1.90
CA SER A 119 13.43 -8.39 -2.39
C SER A 119 14.25 -9.13 -1.32
N LEU A 120 14.11 -8.77 -0.05
CA LEU A 120 14.83 -9.41 1.07
C LEU A 120 14.01 -10.48 1.79
N SER A 121 12.89 -10.94 1.20
CA SER A 121 12.18 -12.09 1.76
C SER A 121 13.04 -13.34 1.70
N THR A 122 12.95 -14.13 2.77
CA THR A 122 13.82 -15.28 2.97
C THR A 122 13.24 -16.55 2.36
N HIS A 123 14.08 -17.57 2.20
CA HIS A 123 13.64 -18.94 2.05
C HIS A 123 13.74 -19.65 3.40
N ALA A 124 12.72 -20.41 3.80
CA ALA A 124 12.62 -21.08 5.08
C ALA A 124 12.49 -22.61 4.95
N ALA A 125 12.96 -23.33 5.95
CA ALA A 125 12.78 -24.77 6.04
C ALA A 125 12.46 -25.17 7.49
N TYR A 126 11.63 -26.21 7.67
CA TYR A 126 11.29 -26.76 8.98
C TYR A 126 12.35 -27.77 9.44
N LEU A 127 13.42 -27.29 10.11
CA LEU A 127 14.57 -28.12 10.50
C LEU A 127 14.65 -28.45 11.99
N ARG A 128 13.77 -27.90 12.85
CA ARG A 128 13.83 -28.12 14.29
C ARG A 128 13.57 -29.57 14.69
N GLY A 129 12.79 -30.32 13.93
CA GLY A 129 12.51 -31.73 14.11
C GLY A 129 13.63 -32.66 13.60
N GLY A 130 14.66 -32.09 12.97
CA GLY A 130 15.76 -32.86 12.34
C GLY A 130 15.35 -33.40 10.98
N VAL A 131 16.35 -33.83 10.23
CA VAL A 131 16.22 -34.54 8.95
C VAL A 131 16.95 -35.85 9.05
N LYS A 132 16.22 -36.98 9.09
CA LYS A 132 16.83 -38.30 9.26
C LYS A 132 17.50 -38.80 7.99
N MET A 133 16.92 -38.53 6.83
CA MET A 133 17.41 -39.00 5.53
C MET A 133 16.69 -38.24 4.39
N GLY A 134 17.40 -37.97 3.29
CA GLY A 134 16.87 -37.31 2.10
C GLY A 134 17.10 -35.80 2.06
N ASP A 135 16.60 -35.18 1.00
CA ASP A 135 16.80 -33.76 0.72
C ASP A 135 15.90 -32.86 1.58
N VAL A 136 16.30 -31.59 1.72
CA VAL A 136 15.51 -30.54 2.37
C VAL A 136 15.09 -29.53 1.32
N SER A 137 13.78 -29.29 1.22
CA SER A 137 13.23 -28.24 0.37
C SER A 137 13.11 -26.93 1.14
N PHE A 138 13.53 -25.82 0.53
CA PHE A 138 13.30 -24.47 1.05
C PHE A 138 12.00 -23.91 0.46
N ILE A 139 11.25 -23.23 1.31
CA ILE A 139 9.98 -22.55 0.97
C ILE A 139 10.29 -21.08 0.73
N ASP A 140 9.92 -20.55 -0.45
CA ASP A 140 9.93 -19.12 -0.71
C ASP A 140 8.84 -18.45 0.15
N THR A 141 9.25 -17.66 1.16
CA THR A 141 8.32 -17.01 2.09
C THR A 141 7.59 -15.84 1.44
N MET A 142 8.14 -15.21 0.41
CA MET A 142 7.44 -14.17 -0.34
C MET A 142 6.19 -14.74 -1.03
N ILE A 143 6.35 -15.90 -1.68
CA ILE A 143 5.23 -16.59 -2.31
C ILE A 143 4.29 -17.14 -1.24
N ARG A 144 4.81 -17.90 -0.28
CA ARG A 144 4.00 -18.63 0.70
C ARG A 144 3.17 -17.73 1.59
N ASP A 145 3.75 -16.63 2.09
CA ASP A 145 3.13 -15.76 3.10
C ASP A 145 2.47 -14.53 2.47
N GLY A 146 2.93 -14.09 1.29
CA GLY A 146 2.44 -12.89 0.63
C GLY A 146 1.56 -13.11 -0.59
N LEU A 147 1.83 -14.15 -1.40
CA LEU A 147 1.25 -14.30 -2.74
C LEU A 147 0.49 -15.62 -2.95
N TRP A 148 0.28 -16.42 -1.91
CA TRP A 148 -0.38 -17.72 -1.97
C TRP A 148 -1.70 -17.71 -1.22
N ASP A 149 -2.76 -18.17 -1.87
CA ASP A 149 -4.03 -18.43 -1.20
C ASP A 149 -3.89 -19.70 -0.35
N ALA A 150 -3.85 -19.49 0.98
CA ALA A 150 -3.68 -20.56 1.94
C ALA A 150 -4.88 -21.50 2.03
N PHE A 151 -6.06 -21.07 1.59
CA PHE A 151 -7.32 -21.84 1.68
C PHE A 151 -7.51 -22.71 0.44
N ASN A 152 -7.24 -22.19 -0.74
CA ASN A 152 -7.45 -22.87 -2.00
C ASN A 152 -6.15 -23.48 -2.58
N GLY A 153 -4.98 -23.15 -2.03
CA GLY A 153 -3.72 -23.78 -2.40
C GLY A 153 -3.16 -23.35 -3.76
N TYR A 154 -3.33 -22.08 -4.17
CA TYR A 154 -2.81 -21.56 -5.42
C TYR A 154 -2.33 -20.10 -5.29
N HIS A 155 -1.61 -19.62 -6.31
CA HIS A 155 -1.09 -18.25 -6.37
C HIS A 155 -2.22 -17.22 -6.51
N MET A 156 -2.03 -16.00 -5.94
CA MET A 156 -2.98 -14.90 -6.05
C MET A 156 -3.39 -14.55 -7.48
N GLY A 157 -2.54 -14.80 -8.47
CA GLY A 157 -2.89 -14.64 -9.88
C GLY A 157 -4.06 -15.52 -10.33
N ILE A 158 -4.26 -16.71 -9.71
CA ILE A 158 -5.45 -17.54 -9.98
C ILE A 158 -6.72 -16.87 -9.43
N THR A 159 -6.65 -16.20 -8.28
CA THR A 159 -7.79 -15.42 -7.78
C THR A 159 -8.16 -14.28 -8.73
N ALA A 160 -7.17 -13.67 -9.40
CA ALA A 160 -7.42 -12.65 -10.42
C ALA A 160 -8.10 -13.23 -11.67
N GLU A 161 -7.69 -14.45 -12.11
CA GLU A 161 -8.40 -15.16 -13.18
C GLU A 161 -9.85 -15.52 -12.78
N ASN A 162 -10.06 -15.92 -11.51
CA ASN A 162 -11.40 -16.18 -10.99
C ASN A 162 -12.28 -14.91 -11.03
N VAL A 163 -11.72 -13.75 -10.64
CA VAL A 163 -12.40 -12.47 -10.73
C VAL A 163 -12.71 -12.11 -12.19
N ALA A 164 -11.73 -12.26 -13.10
CA ALA A 164 -11.92 -12.01 -14.52
C ALA A 164 -13.08 -12.84 -15.08
N LYS A 165 -13.12 -14.14 -14.72
CA LYS A 165 -14.19 -15.05 -15.14
C LYS A 165 -15.55 -14.67 -14.53
N HIS A 166 -15.59 -14.36 -13.23
CA HIS A 166 -16.83 -14.05 -12.51
C HIS A 166 -17.51 -12.79 -13.04
N TRP A 167 -16.74 -11.72 -13.26
CA TRP A 167 -17.21 -10.43 -13.78
C TRP A 167 -17.08 -10.28 -15.29
N GLN A 168 -16.66 -11.33 -16.00
CA GLN A 168 -16.48 -11.34 -17.46
C GLN A 168 -15.54 -10.21 -17.94
N ILE A 169 -14.48 -9.95 -17.18
CA ILE A 169 -13.46 -8.95 -17.53
C ILE A 169 -12.55 -9.53 -18.62
N THR A 170 -12.58 -8.94 -19.79
CA THR A 170 -11.78 -9.39 -20.93
C THR A 170 -10.29 -9.06 -20.78
N ARG A 171 -9.44 -9.75 -21.53
CA ARG A 171 -8.01 -9.44 -21.62
C ARG A 171 -7.80 -8.01 -22.10
N ASP A 172 -8.55 -7.55 -23.10
CA ASP A 172 -8.43 -6.21 -23.67
C ASP A 172 -8.76 -5.13 -22.62
N ALA A 173 -9.79 -5.35 -21.81
CA ALA A 173 -10.13 -4.42 -20.71
C ALA A 173 -9.00 -4.34 -19.66
N GLN A 174 -8.38 -5.46 -19.32
CA GLN A 174 -7.26 -5.53 -18.39
C GLN A 174 -6.03 -4.79 -18.96
N ASP A 175 -5.68 -5.04 -20.21
CA ASP A 175 -4.53 -4.41 -20.86
C ASP A 175 -4.77 -2.90 -21.07
N ALA A 176 -6.00 -2.48 -21.36
CA ALA A 176 -6.36 -1.07 -21.46
C ALA A 176 -6.21 -0.34 -20.10
N LEU A 177 -6.64 -0.95 -19.00
CA LEU A 177 -6.44 -0.40 -17.66
C LEU A 177 -4.95 -0.31 -17.32
N ALA A 178 -4.18 -1.36 -17.61
CA ALA A 178 -2.73 -1.38 -17.37
C ALA A 178 -2.00 -0.29 -18.17
N LEU A 179 -2.35 -0.12 -19.43
CA LEU A 179 -1.81 0.95 -20.27
C LEU A 179 -2.14 2.34 -19.71
N ALA A 180 -3.40 2.55 -19.29
CA ALA A 180 -3.84 3.80 -18.70
C ALA A 180 -3.08 4.09 -17.39
N SER A 181 -2.88 3.08 -16.53
CA SER A 181 -2.09 3.19 -15.29
C SER A 181 -0.66 3.64 -15.58
N GLN A 182 0.04 2.96 -16.50
CA GLN A 182 1.42 3.30 -16.91
C GLN A 182 1.52 4.71 -17.52
N THR A 183 0.58 5.06 -18.39
CA THR A 183 0.56 6.38 -19.03
C THR A 183 0.36 7.51 -18.02
N LYS A 184 -0.61 7.34 -17.10
CA LYS A 184 -0.88 8.30 -16.02
C LYS A 184 0.33 8.43 -15.09
N ALA A 185 0.95 7.31 -14.67
CA ALA A 185 2.09 7.33 -13.76
C ALA A 185 3.33 7.99 -14.40
N ALA A 186 3.62 7.66 -15.66
CA ALA A 186 4.74 8.27 -16.38
C ALA A 186 4.54 9.79 -16.55
N ALA A 187 3.33 10.23 -16.88
CA ALA A 187 3.00 11.65 -16.98
C ALA A 187 3.09 12.36 -15.62
N ALA A 188 2.59 11.74 -14.56
CA ALA A 188 2.65 12.27 -13.19
C ALA A 188 4.10 12.41 -12.71
N GLN A 189 4.95 11.40 -12.92
CA GLN A 189 6.37 11.44 -12.57
C GLN A 189 7.11 12.52 -13.36
N ALA A 190 6.91 12.61 -14.67
CA ALA A 190 7.50 13.65 -15.51
C ALA A 190 7.08 15.06 -15.11
N ALA A 191 5.82 15.23 -14.67
CA ALA A 191 5.30 16.49 -14.14
C ALA A 191 5.71 16.79 -12.68
N GLY A 192 6.49 15.90 -12.03
CA GLY A 192 6.96 16.07 -10.67
C GLY A 192 5.88 15.93 -9.59
N LYS A 193 4.72 15.32 -9.90
CA LYS A 193 3.59 15.22 -8.96
C LYS A 193 3.90 14.37 -7.72
N PHE A 194 4.86 13.47 -7.79
CA PHE A 194 5.25 12.65 -6.65
C PHE A 194 6.33 13.28 -5.75
N LYS A 195 6.91 14.43 -6.14
CA LYS A 195 8.00 15.06 -5.38
C LYS A 195 7.62 15.44 -3.95
N ASP A 196 6.38 15.89 -3.75
CA ASP A 196 5.91 16.34 -2.44
C ASP A 196 5.67 15.16 -1.48
N GLU A 197 5.33 13.98 -2.02
CA GLU A 197 5.05 12.80 -1.21
C GLU A 197 6.29 11.92 -1.00
N ILE A 198 7.22 11.89 -1.94
CA ILE A 198 8.45 11.09 -1.83
C ILE A 198 9.48 11.79 -0.94
N THR A 199 10.11 11.02 -0.05
CA THR A 199 11.33 11.38 0.64
C THR A 199 12.50 10.64 0.01
N ALA A 200 13.60 11.34 -0.25
CA ALA A 200 14.81 10.74 -0.79
C ALA A 200 15.44 9.77 0.22
N VAL A 201 15.89 8.63 -0.27
CA VAL A 201 16.69 7.66 0.51
C VAL A 201 18.10 7.63 -0.06
N THR A 202 19.10 7.93 0.76
CA THR A 202 20.50 7.83 0.37
C THR A 202 21.04 6.46 0.70
N LEU A 203 21.50 5.74 -0.31
CA LEU A 203 22.11 4.42 -0.21
C LEU A 203 23.62 4.53 -0.37
N THR A 204 24.37 4.17 0.65
CA THR A 204 25.84 4.11 0.57
C THR A 204 26.26 2.83 -0.16
N THR A 205 26.89 2.97 -1.30
CA THR A 205 27.40 1.87 -2.11
C THR A 205 28.95 1.92 -2.21
N ARG A 206 29.55 0.84 -2.70
CA ARG A 206 30.99 0.80 -2.95
C ARG A 206 31.48 1.86 -3.96
N LYS A 207 30.57 2.37 -4.79
CA LYS A 207 30.84 3.39 -5.81
C LYS A 207 30.48 4.82 -5.37
N GLY A 208 30.08 4.99 -4.12
CA GLY A 208 29.60 6.25 -3.56
C GLY A 208 28.11 6.21 -3.24
N ASP A 209 27.58 7.32 -2.77
CA ASP A 209 26.18 7.46 -2.38
C ASP A 209 25.28 7.59 -3.61
N VAL A 210 24.16 6.89 -3.54
CA VAL A 210 23.07 6.95 -4.55
C VAL A 210 21.83 7.49 -3.86
N VAL A 211 21.29 8.58 -4.38
CA VAL A 211 20.04 9.17 -3.90
C VAL A 211 18.87 8.60 -4.71
N VAL A 212 17.91 8.02 -4.02
CA VAL A 212 16.70 7.42 -4.61
C VAL A 212 15.52 8.29 -4.25
N ASP A 213 14.98 9.02 -5.21
CA ASP A 213 13.90 10.01 -5.06
C ASP A 213 12.78 9.88 -6.11
N GLN A 214 12.81 8.80 -6.92
CA GLN A 214 11.83 8.52 -7.96
C GLN A 214 11.43 7.05 -7.96
N ASP A 215 10.14 6.78 -8.26
CA ASP A 215 9.63 5.42 -8.42
C ASP A 215 10.32 4.72 -9.58
N GLU A 216 10.94 3.58 -9.29
CA GLU A 216 11.77 2.82 -10.25
C GLU A 216 10.91 1.94 -11.18
N TYR A 217 9.71 1.54 -10.74
CA TYR A 217 8.94 0.52 -11.44
C TYR A 217 8.14 1.04 -12.64
N ILE A 218 7.90 2.34 -12.75
CA ILE A 218 7.15 2.98 -13.85
C ILE A 218 7.87 2.72 -15.20
N LYS A 219 7.08 2.31 -16.21
CA LYS A 219 7.56 1.96 -17.55
C LYS A 219 7.00 2.91 -18.62
N PRO A 220 7.62 4.07 -18.87
CA PRO A 220 7.09 5.09 -19.78
C PRO A 220 6.89 4.61 -21.23
N GLY A 221 7.61 3.57 -21.66
CA GLY A 221 7.51 2.98 -23.01
C GLY A 221 6.40 1.95 -23.20
N THR A 222 5.55 1.73 -22.21
CA THR A 222 4.46 0.75 -22.31
C THR A 222 3.46 1.17 -23.40
N ASN A 223 3.08 0.21 -24.26
CA ASN A 223 2.11 0.43 -25.32
C ASN A 223 1.20 -0.81 -25.50
N ALA A 224 0.07 -0.62 -26.19
CA ALA A 224 -0.94 -1.66 -26.37
C ALA A 224 -0.42 -2.91 -27.09
N GLU A 225 0.42 -2.72 -28.12
CA GLU A 225 0.99 -3.85 -28.88
C GLU A 225 1.91 -4.72 -28.01
N GLY A 226 2.74 -4.08 -27.15
CA GLY A 226 3.60 -4.78 -26.21
C GLY A 226 2.81 -5.58 -25.18
N LEU A 227 1.74 -5.02 -24.62
CA LEU A 227 0.86 -5.70 -23.66
C LEU A 227 0.16 -6.88 -24.32
N ALA A 228 -0.41 -6.72 -25.52
CA ALA A 228 -1.12 -7.79 -26.24
C ALA A 228 -0.24 -9.01 -26.56
N LYS A 229 1.08 -8.84 -26.72
CA LYS A 229 2.05 -9.92 -26.99
C LYS A 229 2.41 -10.75 -25.75
N LEU A 230 2.06 -10.27 -24.53
CA LEU A 230 2.38 -10.98 -23.28
C LEU A 230 1.54 -12.24 -23.15
N ARG A 231 2.19 -13.33 -22.74
CA ARG A 231 1.51 -14.61 -22.46
C ARG A 231 0.85 -14.56 -21.08
N PRO A 232 -0.26 -15.28 -20.90
CA PRO A 232 -0.84 -15.50 -19.58
C PRO A 232 0.22 -16.08 -18.62
N ALA A 233 0.23 -15.56 -17.37
CA ALA A 233 1.26 -15.89 -16.40
C ALA A 233 0.87 -17.03 -15.46
N PHE A 234 -0.42 -17.28 -15.23
CA PHE A 234 -0.90 -18.19 -14.18
C PHE A 234 -1.65 -19.41 -14.71
N THR A 235 -2.37 -19.27 -15.81
CA THR A 235 -3.05 -20.40 -16.49
C THR A 235 -2.82 -20.32 -17.99
N LYS A 236 -2.79 -21.46 -18.66
CA LYS A 236 -2.47 -21.52 -20.10
C LYS A 236 -3.41 -20.69 -20.96
N GLU A 237 -4.69 -20.66 -20.61
CA GLU A 237 -5.76 -19.94 -21.33
C GLU A 237 -6.26 -18.74 -20.53
N GLY A 238 -5.41 -18.21 -19.64
CA GLY A 238 -5.74 -17.08 -18.79
C GLY A 238 -5.66 -15.72 -19.49
N THR A 239 -6.01 -14.71 -18.74
CA THR A 239 -6.03 -13.32 -19.19
C THR A 239 -5.04 -12.43 -18.42
N VAL A 240 -4.60 -12.89 -17.25
CA VAL A 240 -3.66 -12.16 -16.37
C VAL A 240 -2.22 -12.38 -16.84
N THR A 241 -1.50 -11.29 -17.05
CA THR A 241 -0.12 -11.28 -17.56
C THR A 241 0.79 -10.47 -16.64
N ALA A 242 2.09 -10.56 -16.86
CA ALA A 242 3.06 -9.69 -16.17
C ALA A 242 2.90 -8.18 -16.50
N GLY A 243 2.13 -7.83 -17.53
CA GLY A 243 1.88 -6.43 -17.90
C GLY A 243 0.60 -5.85 -17.31
N ASN A 244 -0.34 -6.69 -16.90
CA ASN A 244 -1.62 -6.28 -16.32
C ASN A 244 -1.81 -6.75 -14.85
N ALA A 245 -0.70 -7.09 -14.20
CA ALA A 245 -0.58 -7.34 -12.77
C ALA A 245 0.39 -6.34 -12.14
N SER A 246 0.23 -6.06 -10.84
CA SER A 246 1.20 -5.26 -10.09
C SER A 246 2.54 -5.98 -9.94
N GLY A 247 3.59 -5.23 -9.65
CA GLY A 247 4.92 -5.76 -9.43
C GLY A 247 5.15 -6.32 -8.02
N ILE A 248 6.31 -6.93 -7.87
CA ILE A 248 6.96 -7.26 -6.60
C ILE A 248 7.87 -6.09 -6.29
N ASN A 249 7.70 -5.44 -5.14
CA ASN A 249 8.29 -4.14 -4.89
C ASN A 249 8.72 -3.95 -3.44
N ASP A 250 9.58 -2.94 -3.23
CA ASP A 250 10.08 -2.52 -1.93
C ASP A 250 9.67 -1.06 -1.66
N GLY A 251 9.34 -0.70 -0.42
CA GLY A 251 8.98 0.67 -0.07
C GLY A 251 8.55 0.87 1.38
N GLY A 252 8.52 2.13 1.81
CA GLY A 252 8.08 2.54 3.14
C GLY A 252 7.20 3.78 3.08
N VAL A 253 6.23 3.87 3.97
CA VAL A 253 5.24 4.97 4.03
C VAL A 253 4.89 5.24 5.48
N ALA A 254 4.76 6.50 5.85
CA ALA A 254 4.32 6.92 7.18
C ALA A 254 3.42 8.16 7.13
N LEU A 255 2.42 8.19 8.00
CA LEU A 255 1.49 9.29 8.18
C LEU A 255 1.42 9.63 9.68
N VAL A 256 1.35 10.92 10.00
CA VAL A 256 1.15 11.38 11.38
C VAL A 256 -0.34 11.65 11.60
N VAL A 257 -0.89 10.97 12.60
CA VAL A 257 -2.32 10.97 12.95
C VAL A 257 -2.50 11.51 14.36
N MET A 258 -3.47 12.38 14.56
CA MET A 258 -3.83 12.94 15.87
C MET A 258 -5.29 13.41 15.90
N SER A 259 -5.77 13.84 17.07
CA SER A 259 -7.07 14.50 17.13
C SER A 259 -7.02 15.89 16.51
N ALA A 260 -8.14 16.38 15.98
CA ALA A 260 -8.25 17.76 15.47
C ALA A 260 -7.94 18.81 16.55
N ALA A 261 -8.31 18.51 17.79
CA ALA A 261 -8.00 19.36 18.94
C ALA A 261 -6.49 19.48 19.21
N GLU A 262 -5.76 18.36 19.12
CA GLU A 262 -4.30 18.34 19.27
C GLU A 262 -3.60 19.05 18.11
N ALA A 263 -4.08 18.86 16.86
CA ALA A 263 -3.57 19.59 15.70
C ALA A 263 -3.76 21.11 15.87
N ALA A 264 -4.95 21.55 16.30
CA ALA A 264 -5.24 22.96 16.56
C ALA A 264 -4.37 23.54 17.69
N ARG A 265 -4.19 22.79 18.78
CA ARG A 265 -3.32 23.18 19.91
C ARG A 265 -1.88 23.43 19.47
N ARG A 266 -1.42 22.68 18.48
CA ARG A 266 -0.05 22.79 17.91
C ARG A 266 0.03 23.75 16.73
N GLY A 267 -1.07 24.33 16.27
CA GLY A 267 -1.11 25.21 15.11
C GLY A 267 -0.86 24.49 13.78
N LEU A 268 -1.15 23.18 13.73
CA LEU A 268 -0.96 22.35 12.54
C LEU A 268 -2.19 22.36 11.65
N THR A 269 -1.97 22.48 10.35
CA THR A 269 -3.05 22.37 9.34
C THR A 269 -3.15 20.93 8.88
N PRO A 270 -4.30 20.24 9.09
CA PRO A 270 -4.48 18.88 8.62
C PRO A 270 -4.46 18.77 7.08
N LEU A 271 -3.89 17.68 6.59
CA LEU A 271 -4.05 17.28 5.18
C LEU A 271 -5.49 16.85 4.90
N ALA A 272 -6.08 16.08 5.82
CA ALA A 272 -7.49 15.67 5.79
C ALA A 272 -7.95 15.12 7.15
N ARG A 273 -9.27 15.07 7.35
CA ARG A 273 -9.95 14.34 8.40
C ARG A 273 -10.27 12.92 7.92
N ILE A 274 -10.14 11.94 8.80
CA ILE A 274 -10.63 10.57 8.56
C ILE A 274 -12.14 10.58 8.80
N ALA A 275 -12.93 10.57 7.72
CA ALA A 275 -14.40 10.58 7.81
C ALA A 275 -14.94 9.23 8.26
N SER A 276 -14.37 8.14 7.74
CA SER A 276 -14.71 6.77 8.13
C SER A 276 -13.66 5.78 7.63
N PHE A 277 -13.71 4.57 8.17
CA PHE A 277 -13.01 3.40 7.63
C PHE A 277 -13.83 2.13 7.83
N ALA A 278 -13.60 1.13 7.00
CA ALA A 278 -14.25 -0.16 7.11
C ALA A 278 -13.40 -1.29 6.55
N THR A 279 -13.64 -2.49 7.08
CA THR A 279 -13.15 -3.74 6.53
C THR A 279 -14.32 -4.65 6.20
N ALA A 280 -14.15 -5.52 5.23
CA ALA A 280 -15.13 -6.53 4.86
C ALA A 280 -14.43 -7.83 4.46
N GLY A 281 -15.10 -8.96 4.64
CA GLY A 281 -14.69 -10.27 4.17
C GLY A 281 -15.45 -10.66 2.91
N VAL A 282 -14.80 -11.43 2.04
CA VAL A 282 -15.37 -12.05 0.84
C VAL A 282 -14.79 -13.46 0.69
N ASP A 283 -15.27 -14.22 -0.28
CA ASP A 283 -14.68 -15.50 -0.62
C ASP A 283 -13.18 -15.33 -0.99
N PRO A 284 -12.26 -16.07 -0.35
CA PRO A 284 -10.83 -16.04 -0.70
C PRO A 284 -10.56 -16.25 -2.19
N ALA A 285 -11.32 -17.11 -2.85
CA ALA A 285 -11.20 -17.36 -4.29
C ALA A 285 -11.48 -16.12 -5.16
N LEU A 286 -12.22 -15.14 -4.59
CA LEU A 286 -12.59 -13.87 -5.21
C LEU A 286 -12.04 -12.67 -4.41
N MET A 287 -10.85 -12.82 -3.80
CA MET A 287 -10.26 -11.81 -2.90
C MET A 287 -10.21 -10.40 -3.52
N GLY A 288 -10.06 -10.31 -4.85
CA GLY A 288 -10.04 -9.05 -5.59
C GLY A 288 -11.32 -8.22 -5.45
N SER A 289 -12.45 -8.84 -5.06
CA SER A 289 -13.73 -8.15 -4.83
C SER A 289 -13.83 -7.46 -3.46
N GLY A 290 -12.88 -7.69 -2.55
CA GLY A 290 -12.88 -7.12 -1.20
C GLY A 290 -13.11 -5.61 -1.11
N PRO A 291 -12.58 -4.78 -2.02
CA PRO A 291 -12.84 -3.35 -2.08
C PRO A 291 -14.32 -2.99 -2.23
N ILE A 292 -15.12 -3.83 -2.88
CA ILE A 292 -16.54 -3.55 -3.12
C ILE A 292 -17.29 -3.40 -1.79
N PRO A 293 -17.44 -4.45 -0.95
CA PRO A 293 -18.16 -4.32 0.30
C PRO A 293 -17.47 -3.42 1.34
N SER A 294 -16.13 -3.34 1.34
CA SER A 294 -15.42 -2.44 2.28
C SER A 294 -15.66 -0.97 1.94
N SER A 295 -15.66 -0.59 0.66
CA SER A 295 -15.96 0.77 0.22
C SER A 295 -17.41 1.14 0.47
N GLN A 296 -18.37 0.28 0.13
CA GLN A 296 -19.78 0.50 0.42
C GLN A 296 -20.01 0.74 1.92
N LYS A 297 -19.38 -0.06 2.77
CA LYS A 297 -19.48 0.07 4.23
C LYS A 297 -18.82 1.36 4.75
N ALA A 298 -17.67 1.76 4.19
CA ALA A 298 -16.99 3.01 4.56
C ALA A 298 -17.81 4.23 4.14
N LEU A 299 -18.32 4.25 2.90
CA LEU A 299 -19.21 5.30 2.39
C LEU A 299 -20.47 5.44 3.22
N ALA A 300 -21.14 4.33 3.53
CA ALA A 300 -22.33 4.34 4.39
C ALA A 300 -22.05 4.93 5.77
N ARG A 301 -20.89 4.62 6.38
CA ARG A 301 -20.47 5.19 7.67
C ARG A 301 -20.18 6.69 7.60
N ALA A 302 -19.66 7.16 6.48
CA ALA A 302 -19.42 8.58 6.22
C ALA A 302 -20.72 9.33 5.85
N GLY A 303 -21.82 8.62 5.53
CA GLY A 303 -23.04 9.21 4.99
C GLY A 303 -22.88 9.68 3.56
N TRP A 304 -21.96 9.09 2.79
CA TRP A 304 -21.64 9.47 1.41
C TRP A 304 -22.12 8.44 0.40
N LYS A 305 -22.32 8.92 -0.82
CA LYS A 305 -22.53 8.10 -2.02
C LYS A 305 -21.24 8.13 -2.86
N VAL A 306 -21.13 7.21 -3.80
CA VAL A 306 -19.99 7.16 -4.73
C VAL A 306 -19.87 8.46 -5.53
N ASP A 307 -20.98 9.04 -5.96
CA ASP A 307 -21.01 10.30 -6.73
C ASP A 307 -20.48 11.50 -5.95
N ASP A 308 -20.51 11.45 -4.61
CA ASP A 308 -19.97 12.52 -3.76
C ASP A 308 -18.43 12.56 -3.77
N LEU A 309 -17.77 11.51 -4.24
CA LEU A 309 -16.31 11.41 -4.26
C LEU A 309 -15.72 12.29 -5.37
N ASP A 310 -14.67 13.03 -5.00
CA ASP A 310 -13.88 13.80 -5.96
C ASP A 310 -12.70 13.01 -6.51
N LEU A 311 -12.04 12.21 -5.65
CA LEU A 311 -10.89 11.39 -6.00
C LEU A 311 -10.94 10.02 -5.31
N ILE A 312 -10.39 9.02 -6.00
CA ILE A 312 -10.35 7.64 -5.55
C ILE A 312 -8.96 7.07 -5.85
N GLU A 313 -8.35 6.47 -4.84
CA GLU A 313 -7.18 5.60 -4.99
C GLU A 313 -7.61 4.16 -4.68
N ALA A 314 -7.79 3.36 -5.71
CA ALA A 314 -8.12 1.94 -5.64
C ALA A 314 -6.89 1.14 -6.07
N ASN A 315 -6.34 0.32 -5.16
CA ASN A 315 -5.10 -0.40 -5.44
C ASN A 315 -5.29 -1.41 -6.59
N GLU A 316 -4.39 -1.37 -7.54
CA GLU A 316 -4.39 -2.25 -8.72
C GLU A 316 -3.49 -3.47 -8.48
N ALA A 317 -3.89 -4.39 -7.60
CA ALA A 317 -3.14 -5.64 -7.42
C ALA A 317 -3.09 -6.44 -8.75
N PHE A 318 -4.23 -6.44 -9.46
CA PHE A 318 -4.39 -6.98 -10.81
C PHE A 318 -5.38 -6.11 -11.59
N ALA A 319 -5.18 -5.93 -12.89
CA ALA A 319 -6.12 -5.18 -13.71
C ALA A 319 -7.52 -5.83 -13.73
N ALA A 320 -7.60 -7.16 -13.74
CA ALA A 320 -8.86 -7.90 -13.64
C ALA A 320 -9.67 -7.47 -12.41
N GLN A 321 -9.01 -7.40 -11.25
CA GLN A 321 -9.63 -6.98 -10.00
C GLN A 321 -10.01 -5.49 -10.04
N ALA A 322 -9.15 -4.63 -10.55
CA ALA A 322 -9.42 -3.19 -10.61
C ALA A 322 -10.62 -2.88 -11.55
N CYS A 323 -10.71 -3.56 -12.70
CA CYS A 323 -11.87 -3.46 -13.60
C CYS A 323 -13.16 -3.88 -12.90
N ALA A 324 -13.17 -5.03 -12.19
CA ALA A 324 -14.35 -5.53 -11.48
C ALA A 324 -14.81 -4.56 -10.38
N VAL A 325 -13.87 -4.01 -9.60
CA VAL A 325 -14.17 -3.02 -8.55
C VAL A 325 -14.75 -1.73 -9.15
N ASN A 326 -14.15 -1.22 -10.22
CA ASN A 326 -14.63 -0.01 -10.89
C ASN A 326 -16.05 -0.21 -11.46
N GLN A 327 -16.31 -1.38 -12.06
CA GLN A 327 -17.61 -1.75 -12.60
C GLN A 327 -18.69 -1.85 -11.50
N GLU A 328 -18.43 -2.61 -10.45
CA GLU A 328 -19.41 -2.88 -9.38
C GLU A 328 -19.73 -1.66 -8.51
N LEU A 329 -18.74 -0.80 -8.28
CA LEU A 329 -18.96 0.44 -7.53
C LEU A 329 -19.44 1.60 -8.41
N GLY A 330 -19.44 1.45 -9.74
CA GLY A 330 -19.81 2.51 -10.68
C GLY A 330 -18.84 3.69 -10.62
N LEU A 331 -17.53 3.43 -10.47
CA LEU A 331 -16.54 4.48 -10.32
C LEU A 331 -16.28 5.21 -11.65
N ASP A 332 -16.22 6.53 -11.61
CA ASP A 332 -15.79 7.35 -12.75
C ASP A 332 -14.26 7.17 -12.97
N PRO A 333 -13.83 6.60 -14.11
CA PRO A 333 -12.40 6.41 -14.41
C PRO A 333 -11.56 7.69 -14.39
N ALA A 334 -12.19 8.85 -14.59
CA ALA A 334 -11.53 10.16 -14.53
C ALA A 334 -11.13 10.56 -13.10
N LYS A 335 -11.77 9.96 -12.09
CA LYS A 335 -11.51 10.20 -10.66
C LYS A 335 -10.63 9.12 -10.03
N VAL A 336 -10.43 7.96 -10.70
CA VAL A 336 -9.70 6.81 -10.15
C VAL A 336 -8.25 6.82 -10.58
N ASN A 337 -7.34 6.67 -9.60
CA ASN A 337 -5.89 6.52 -9.83
C ASN A 337 -5.39 7.52 -10.87
N VAL A 338 -5.69 8.80 -10.64
CA VAL A 338 -5.46 9.87 -11.62
C VAL A 338 -3.98 10.11 -11.94
N ASN A 339 -3.08 9.60 -11.10
CA ASN A 339 -1.64 9.61 -11.30
C ASN A 339 -1.06 8.20 -11.54
N GLY A 340 -1.90 7.24 -11.99
CA GLY A 340 -1.54 5.83 -12.12
C GLY A 340 -1.67 5.07 -10.80
N GLY A 341 -1.70 3.75 -10.87
CA GLY A 341 -1.88 2.87 -9.73
C GLY A 341 -0.76 1.83 -9.61
N ALA A 342 -1.00 0.77 -8.84
CA ALA A 342 0.02 -0.21 -8.47
C ALA A 342 0.59 -1.02 -9.64
N ILE A 343 -0.11 -1.17 -10.75
CA ILE A 343 0.43 -1.79 -11.97
C ILE A 343 1.64 -1.01 -12.50
N ALA A 344 1.61 0.32 -12.35
CA ALA A 344 2.68 1.19 -12.79
C ALA A 344 3.67 1.55 -11.69
N ILE A 345 3.17 1.96 -10.51
CA ILE A 345 4.00 2.45 -9.41
C ILE A 345 4.63 1.30 -8.63
N GLY A 346 3.91 0.17 -8.50
CA GLY A 346 4.33 -0.99 -7.73
C GLY A 346 3.47 -1.27 -6.51
N HIS A 347 3.68 -2.47 -5.91
CA HIS A 347 2.85 -2.99 -4.82
C HIS A 347 3.69 -3.60 -3.68
N PRO A 348 4.45 -2.79 -2.92
CA PRO A 348 5.08 -3.24 -1.67
C PRO A 348 3.97 -3.58 -0.66
N ILE A 349 3.62 -4.88 -0.54
CA ILE A 349 2.32 -5.33 -0.01
C ILE A 349 1.95 -4.72 1.35
N GLY A 350 2.83 -4.76 2.34
CA GLY A 350 2.57 -4.19 3.67
C GLY A 350 2.48 -2.66 3.71
N ALA A 351 3.07 -1.96 2.74
CA ALA A 351 3.08 -0.51 2.64
C ALA A 351 1.96 0.05 1.76
N SER A 352 1.42 -0.74 0.84
CA SER A 352 0.56 -0.26 -0.26
C SER A 352 -0.68 0.48 0.21
N GLY A 353 -1.35 0.04 1.28
CA GLY A 353 -2.53 0.72 1.78
C GLY A 353 -2.25 2.15 2.26
N ALA A 354 -1.11 2.38 2.91
CA ALA A 354 -0.66 3.71 3.30
C ALA A 354 -0.15 4.52 2.08
N ARG A 355 0.45 3.85 1.07
CA ARG A 355 0.91 4.50 -0.16
C ARG A 355 -0.25 5.11 -0.93
N ILE A 356 -1.33 4.36 -1.17
CA ILE A 356 -2.50 4.87 -1.88
C ILE A 356 -3.15 6.03 -1.12
N LEU A 357 -3.24 5.95 0.21
CA LEU A 357 -3.77 7.05 1.02
C LEU A 357 -2.87 8.29 0.92
N THR A 358 -1.56 8.14 0.97
CA THR A 358 -0.61 9.25 0.83
C THR A 358 -0.79 9.95 -0.53
N THR A 359 -0.79 9.20 -1.63
CA THR A 359 -1.00 9.77 -2.98
C THR A 359 -2.36 10.47 -3.09
N LEU A 360 -3.42 9.89 -2.51
CA LEU A 360 -4.75 10.51 -2.46
C LEU A 360 -4.71 11.87 -1.76
N LEU A 361 -4.11 11.95 -0.56
CA LEU A 361 -4.04 13.19 0.23
C LEU A 361 -3.32 14.32 -0.52
N PHE A 362 -2.18 14.02 -1.13
CA PHE A 362 -1.43 15.03 -1.90
C PHE A 362 -2.18 15.48 -3.16
N GLU A 363 -2.85 14.56 -3.88
CA GLU A 363 -3.61 14.93 -5.06
C GLU A 363 -4.90 15.70 -4.70
N MET A 364 -5.55 15.35 -3.58
CA MET A 364 -6.66 16.15 -3.03
C MET A 364 -6.20 17.58 -2.74
N GLY A 365 -5.00 17.75 -2.18
CA GLY A 365 -4.40 19.07 -1.94
C GLY A 365 -4.21 19.87 -3.23
N ARG A 366 -3.62 19.25 -4.25
CA ARG A 366 -3.34 19.89 -5.54
C ARG A 366 -4.60 20.33 -6.30
N ARG A 367 -5.68 19.59 -6.18
CA ARG A 367 -6.95 19.85 -6.89
C ARG A 367 -8.00 20.57 -6.06
N ASP A 368 -7.70 20.87 -4.80
CA ASP A 368 -8.70 21.34 -3.81
C ASP A 368 -9.92 20.40 -3.70
N ALA A 369 -9.69 19.10 -3.92
CA ALA A 369 -10.72 18.07 -3.79
C ALA A 369 -11.10 17.89 -2.32
N LYS A 370 -12.38 17.66 -2.04
CA LYS A 370 -12.92 17.62 -0.68
C LYS A 370 -13.13 16.21 -0.14
N LYS A 371 -13.61 15.29 -0.94
CA LYS A 371 -13.94 13.92 -0.53
C LYS A 371 -13.13 12.90 -1.31
N GLY A 372 -12.39 12.07 -0.58
CA GLY A 372 -11.55 11.03 -1.14
C GLY A 372 -11.80 9.65 -0.56
N LEU A 373 -11.56 8.61 -1.35
CA LEU A 373 -11.63 7.21 -0.97
C LEU A 373 -10.31 6.50 -1.30
N ALA A 374 -9.70 5.85 -0.30
CA ALA A 374 -8.63 4.89 -0.50
C ALA A 374 -9.16 3.48 -0.21
N THR A 375 -8.95 2.52 -1.12
CA THR A 375 -9.44 1.15 -0.96
C THR A 375 -8.52 0.12 -1.61
N LEU A 376 -8.43 -1.08 -1.02
CA LEU A 376 -7.67 -2.19 -1.60
C LEU A 376 -8.19 -3.55 -1.20
N CYS A 377 -7.94 -4.53 -2.09
CA CYS A 377 -8.17 -5.95 -1.84
C CYS A 377 -7.06 -6.51 -0.95
N ILE A 378 -7.36 -7.61 -0.31
CA ILE A 378 -6.49 -8.26 0.68
C ILE A 378 -6.52 -9.76 0.42
N GLY A 379 -5.36 -10.39 0.29
CA GLY A 379 -5.22 -11.83 0.22
C GLY A 379 -5.95 -12.53 1.38
N GLY A 380 -6.53 -13.70 1.11
CA GLY A 380 -7.38 -14.39 2.07
C GLY A 380 -8.86 -13.96 2.06
N GLY A 381 -9.28 -13.14 1.08
CA GLY A 381 -10.68 -12.77 0.88
C GLY A 381 -11.15 -11.64 1.78
N MET A 382 -10.48 -10.49 1.73
CA MET A 382 -10.85 -9.31 2.51
C MET A 382 -10.69 -8.02 1.69
N GLY A 383 -11.22 -6.92 2.22
CA GLY A 383 -10.97 -5.57 1.74
C GLY A 383 -10.93 -4.57 2.88
N VAL A 384 -10.25 -3.45 2.65
CA VAL A 384 -10.25 -2.29 3.54
C VAL A 384 -10.45 -1.02 2.72
N ALA A 385 -11.19 -0.08 3.30
CA ALA A 385 -11.46 1.22 2.70
C ALA A 385 -11.42 2.32 3.76
N MET A 386 -11.00 3.52 3.37
CA MET A 386 -10.99 4.72 4.20
C MET A 386 -11.48 5.92 3.40
N CYS A 387 -12.46 6.63 3.96
CA CYS A 387 -12.96 7.91 3.45
C CYS A 387 -12.24 9.05 4.18
N VAL A 388 -11.75 10.02 3.43
CA VAL A 388 -11.08 11.21 3.96
C VAL A 388 -11.70 12.49 3.39
N GLU A 389 -11.67 13.56 4.19
CA GLU A 389 -12.32 14.84 3.86
C GLU A 389 -11.40 16.03 4.18
N ARG A 390 -11.41 17.05 3.30
CA ARG A 390 -10.65 18.31 3.46
C ARG A 390 -11.57 19.51 3.66
#